data_8f19b1331b01c376cd45603079faa554
#
_entry.id   8f19b1331b01c376cd45603079faa554
#
_cell.length_a   1.000
_cell.length_b   1.000
_cell.length_c   1.000
_cell.angle_alpha   90.00
_cell.angle_beta   90.00
_cell.angle_gamma   90.00
#
_symmetry.space_group_name_H-M   'P 1'
#
loop_
_entity.id
_entity.type
_entity.pdbx_description
1 polymer ?
#
loop_
_entity_poly.entity_id
_entity_poly.type
_entity_poly.pdbx_seq_one_letter_code
_entity_poly.pdbx_strand_id
1 'polypeptide(L)'
;MLSLAACSSVPRESDEPPGEGGIPVAQAATQLVGAPYHFGGADLQGFDCSGLAVYVYERAGVEIPRTAREQQVAARPVAVDALSPGDLVFFRIHSRHVNHVGIYTGGGRFIHAPRSGETVSYGNLTTGYYHKHFVGAGRFWNSSAPTTYVPSPH
;
A
#
# COMPACT_ATOMS: atom_id res chain seq x y z
N MET A 1 41.93 24.88 25.66
CA MET A 1 40.81 25.02 24.76
C MET A 1 40.50 23.63 24.17
N LEU A 2 39.53 22.94 24.73
CA LEU A 2 39.10 21.64 24.24
C LEU A 2 37.97 21.86 23.25
N SER A 3 38.21 21.46 21.97
CA SER A 3 37.20 21.43 20.93
C SER A 3 36.40 20.12 21.05
N LEU A 4 35.13 20.20 21.46
CA LEU A 4 34.19 19.09 21.42
C LEU A 4 33.67 18.94 20.00
N ALA A 5 34.20 17.96 19.26
CA ALA A 5 33.61 17.52 18.02
C ALA A 5 32.33 16.77 18.32
N ALA A 6 31.19 17.38 18.05
CA ALA A 6 29.90 16.71 18.11
C ALA A 6 29.79 15.77 16.90
N CYS A 7 29.92 14.46 17.14
CA CYS A 7 29.55 13.44 16.17
C CYS A 7 28.03 13.39 16.08
N SER A 8 27.45 14.05 15.07
CA SER A 8 26.06 13.80 14.66
C SER A 8 26.04 12.47 13.92
N SER A 9 25.70 11.39 14.60
CA SER A 9 25.36 10.14 13.93
C SER A 9 23.98 10.31 13.29
N VAL A 10 23.97 10.34 11.96
CA VAL A 10 22.71 10.21 11.19
C VAL A 10 22.19 8.80 11.45
N PRO A 11 20.96 8.62 11.97
CA PRO A 11 20.40 7.28 12.14
C PRO A 11 20.39 6.55 10.80
N ARG A 12 20.90 5.34 10.76
CA ARG A 12 20.77 4.47 9.60
C ARG A 12 19.33 4.06 9.45
N GLU A 13 18.86 3.99 8.22
CA GLU A 13 17.50 3.61 7.79
C GLU A 13 17.04 2.25 8.35
N SER A 14 17.94 1.49 8.97
CA SER A 14 17.71 0.17 9.59
C SER A 14 17.32 0.21 11.07
N ASP A 15 17.37 1.37 11.74
CA ASP A 15 17.11 1.49 13.18
C ASP A 15 15.69 1.97 13.48
N GLU A 16 14.84 2.04 12.48
CA GLU A 16 13.47 2.46 12.65
C GLU A 16 12.59 1.29 13.09
N PRO A 17 11.79 1.44 14.16
CA PRO A 17 10.85 0.41 14.55
C PRO A 17 9.88 0.13 13.40
N PRO A 18 9.42 -1.12 13.22
CA PRO A 18 8.50 -1.47 12.14
C PRO A 18 7.29 -0.52 12.19
N GLY A 19 7.22 0.24 11.14
CA GLY A 19 6.56 1.45 10.85
C GLY A 19 5.14 1.67 11.36
N GLU A 20 5.01 2.59 12.25
CA GLU A 20 3.71 3.18 12.58
C GLU A 20 3.13 4.01 11.42
N GLY A 21 3.94 4.40 10.43
CA GLY A 21 3.53 5.26 9.32
C GLY A 21 2.45 4.67 8.40
N GLY A 22 2.35 3.35 8.32
CA GLY A 22 1.31 2.66 7.56
C GLY A 22 -0.01 2.44 8.31
N ILE A 23 -0.03 2.63 9.61
CA ILE A 23 -1.23 2.41 10.43
C ILE A 23 -2.41 3.26 9.98
N PRO A 24 -2.27 4.57 9.73
CA PRO A 24 -3.38 5.38 9.23
C PRO A 24 -3.96 4.87 7.89
N VAL A 25 -3.12 4.36 7.00
CA VAL A 25 -3.55 3.77 5.72
C VAL A 25 -4.38 2.50 5.96
N ALA A 26 -3.89 1.60 6.81
CA ALA A 26 -4.59 0.37 7.16
C ALA A 26 -5.92 0.65 7.88
N GLN A 27 -5.94 1.61 8.78
CA GLN A 27 -7.16 2.03 9.50
C GLN A 27 -8.19 2.63 8.54
N ALA A 28 -7.78 3.48 7.60
CA ALA A 28 -8.66 4.03 6.59
C ALA A 28 -9.28 2.92 5.72
N ALA A 29 -8.48 1.94 5.31
CA ALA A 29 -8.97 0.78 4.56
C ALA A 29 -10.00 -0.05 5.35
N THR A 30 -9.76 -0.26 6.64
CA THR A 30 -10.68 -0.99 7.52
C THR A 30 -12.06 -0.33 7.59
N GLN A 31 -12.13 0.98 7.59
CA GLN A 31 -13.39 1.73 7.61
C GLN A 31 -14.19 1.61 6.29
N LEU A 32 -13.55 1.19 5.22
CA LEU A 32 -14.17 1.06 3.89
C LEU A 32 -14.66 -0.35 3.57
N VAL A 33 -14.44 -1.32 4.46
CA VAL A 33 -14.98 -2.68 4.30
C VAL A 33 -16.50 -2.62 4.17
N GLY A 34 -17.04 -3.28 3.15
CA GLY A 34 -18.46 -3.22 2.82
C GLY A 34 -18.84 -2.19 1.74
N ALA A 35 -17.95 -1.26 1.40
CA ALA A 35 -18.18 -0.34 0.29
C ALA A 35 -18.27 -1.09 -1.04
N PRO A 36 -19.11 -0.64 -1.99
CA PRO A 36 -19.29 -1.35 -3.24
C PRO A 36 -18.07 -1.26 -4.14
N TYR A 37 -17.84 -2.32 -4.92
CA TYR A 37 -16.93 -2.24 -6.05
C TYR A 37 -17.56 -1.39 -7.16
N HIS A 38 -16.74 -0.51 -7.75
CA HIS A 38 -17.13 0.27 -8.91
C HIS A 38 -15.95 0.36 -9.88
N PHE A 39 -16.13 -0.15 -11.09
CA PHE A 39 -15.10 -0.09 -12.12
C PHE A 39 -14.68 1.37 -12.38
N GLY A 40 -13.39 1.64 -12.30
CA GLY A 40 -12.85 2.99 -12.42
C GLY A 40 -13.08 3.89 -11.20
N GLY A 41 -13.67 3.37 -10.12
CA GLY A 41 -14.00 4.13 -8.92
C GLY A 41 -12.82 4.35 -7.97
N ALA A 42 -12.79 5.54 -7.37
CA ALA A 42 -11.78 5.93 -6.38
C ALA A 42 -12.37 6.88 -5.33
N ASP A 43 -13.65 6.75 -5.03
CA ASP A 43 -14.37 7.58 -4.07
C ASP A 43 -15.44 6.76 -3.31
N LEU A 44 -16.18 7.42 -2.42
CA LEU A 44 -17.19 6.77 -1.58
C LEU A 44 -18.40 6.22 -2.35
N GLN A 45 -18.54 6.52 -3.64
CA GLN A 45 -19.54 5.90 -4.51
C GLN A 45 -19.17 4.46 -4.90
N GLY A 46 -17.91 4.12 -4.77
CA GLY A 46 -17.37 2.80 -5.00
C GLY A 46 -15.91 2.85 -5.44
N PHE A 47 -15.25 1.72 -5.31
CA PHE A 47 -13.82 1.59 -5.56
C PHE A 47 -13.52 0.43 -6.51
N ASP A 48 -12.56 0.64 -7.42
CA ASP A 48 -11.78 -0.49 -7.93
C ASP A 48 -10.57 -0.75 -7.02
N CYS A 49 -9.79 -1.79 -7.31
CA CYS A 49 -8.69 -2.21 -6.42
C CYS A 49 -7.64 -1.10 -6.22
N SER A 50 -7.18 -0.51 -7.30
CA SER A 50 -6.17 0.56 -7.26
C SER A 50 -6.75 1.89 -6.80
N GLY A 51 -8.02 2.17 -7.07
CA GLY A 51 -8.74 3.34 -6.58
C GLY A 51 -8.92 3.34 -5.07
N LEU A 52 -9.16 2.18 -4.48
CA LEU A 52 -9.15 2.02 -3.03
C LEU A 52 -7.79 2.38 -2.43
N ALA A 53 -6.72 1.89 -3.03
CA ALA A 53 -5.35 2.22 -2.59
C ALA A 53 -5.08 3.73 -2.71
N VAL A 54 -5.44 4.37 -3.82
CA VAL A 54 -5.31 5.82 -4.00
C VAL A 54 -6.04 6.57 -2.88
N TYR A 55 -7.28 6.20 -2.64
CA TYR A 55 -8.13 6.87 -1.65
C TYR A 55 -7.55 6.81 -0.23
N VAL A 56 -7.14 5.62 0.23
CA VAL A 56 -6.61 5.48 1.60
C VAL A 56 -5.26 6.16 1.78
N TYR A 57 -4.42 6.16 0.75
CA TYR A 57 -3.14 6.88 0.79
C TYR A 57 -3.33 8.39 0.77
N GLU A 58 -4.27 8.92 -0.02
CA GLU A 58 -4.62 10.35 0.01
C GLU A 58 -5.06 10.81 1.39
N ARG A 59 -5.85 10.01 2.08
CA ARG A 59 -6.26 10.29 3.46
C ARG A 59 -5.08 10.33 4.44
N ALA A 60 -4.03 9.64 4.14
CA ALA A 60 -2.76 9.68 4.89
C ALA A 60 -1.80 10.77 4.37
N GLY A 61 -2.22 11.60 3.42
CA GLY A 61 -1.43 12.69 2.86
C GLY A 61 -0.43 12.27 1.78
N VAL A 62 -0.59 11.10 1.19
CA VAL A 62 0.32 10.56 0.18
C VAL A 62 -0.41 10.35 -1.15
N GLU A 63 0.07 10.98 -2.21
CA GLU A 63 -0.38 10.69 -3.58
C GLU A 63 0.37 9.49 -4.15
N ILE A 64 -0.39 8.56 -4.74
CA ILE A 64 0.16 7.39 -5.42
C ILE A 64 -0.41 7.27 -6.84
N PRO A 65 0.25 6.54 -7.75
CA PRO A 65 -0.27 6.32 -9.10
C PRO A 65 -1.65 5.65 -9.10
N ARG A 66 -2.41 5.87 -10.17
CA ARG A 66 -3.81 5.45 -10.27
C ARG A 66 -3.99 3.95 -10.48
N THR A 67 -3.08 3.28 -11.21
CA THR A 67 -3.25 1.87 -11.56
C THR A 67 -2.36 0.96 -10.71
N ALA A 68 -2.79 -0.29 -10.50
CA ALA A 68 -2.03 -1.27 -9.73
C ALA A 68 -0.62 -1.50 -10.29
N ARG A 69 -0.48 -1.54 -11.61
CA ARG A 69 0.82 -1.70 -12.28
C ARG A 69 1.76 -0.52 -12.01
N GLU A 70 1.26 0.69 -12.14
CA GLU A 70 2.04 1.89 -11.87
C GLU A 70 2.40 2.01 -10.39
N GLN A 71 1.48 1.64 -9.50
CA GLN A 71 1.74 1.59 -8.06
C GLN A 71 2.88 0.62 -7.75
N GLN A 72 2.88 -0.57 -8.33
CA GLN A 72 3.97 -1.53 -8.14
C GLN A 72 5.31 -0.99 -8.61
N VAL A 73 5.36 -0.34 -9.76
CA VAL A 73 6.60 0.21 -10.34
C VAL A 73 7.15 1.35 -9.48
N ALA A 74 6.27 2.22 -8.97
CA ALA A 74 6.66 3.41 -8.21
C ALA A 74 6.93 3.13 -6.73
N ALA A 75 6.33 2.09 -6.16
CA ALA A 75 6.47 1.76 -4.75
C ALA A 75 7.89 1.31 -4.39
N ARG A 76 8.33 1.65 -3.20
CA ARG A 76 9.52 1.04 -2.62
C ARG A 76 9.23 -0.44 -2.34
N PRO A 77 10.01 -1.38 -2.90
CA PRO A 77 9.78 -2.81 -2.67
C PRO A 77 9.89 -3.19 -1.20
N VAL A 78 9.00 -4.06 -0.75
CA VAL A 78 8.98 -4.60 0.61
C VAL A 78 9.05 -6.12 0.53
N ALA A 79 9.98 -6.71 1.27
CA ALA A 79 10.08 -8.16 1.40
C ALA A 79 8.87 -8.71 2.17
N VAL A 80 8.46 -9.94 1.85
CA VAL A 80 7.27 -10.58 2.46
C VAL A 80 7.41 -10.68 3.99
N ASP A 81 8.60 -10.97 4.48
CA ASP A 81 8.90 -11.06 5.91
C ASP A 81 9.00 -9.70 6.61
N ALA A 82 9.02 -8.61 5.84
CA ALA A 82 9.07 -7.24 6.34
C ALA A 82 7.74 -6.47 6.17
N LEU A 83 6.66 -7.15 5.79
CA LEU A 83 5.34 -6.55 5.61
C LEU A 83 4.83 -5.90 6.89
N SER A 84 4.34 -4.67 6.75
CA SER A 84 3.70 -3.90 7.82
C SER A 84 2.32 -3.42 7.38
N PRO A 85 1.38 -3.21 8.33
CA PRO A 85 0.08 -2.63 7.99
C PRO A 85 0.22 -1.33 7.19
N GLY A 86 -0.56 -1.19 6.13
CA GLY A 86 -0.51 -0.07 5.19
C GLY A 86 0.34 -0.32 3.95
N ASP A 87 1.13 -1.39 3.90
CA ASP A 87 1.82 -1.77 2.68
C ASP A 87 0.84 -2.23 1.61
N LEU A 88 1.20 -2.04 0.35
CA LEU A 88 0.45 -2.56 -0.78
C LEU A 88 0.95 -3.95 -1.14
N VAL A 89 0.03 -4.85 -1.40
CA VAL A 89 0.29 -6.21 -1.88
C VAL A 89 -0.23 -6.36 -3.31
N PHE A 90 0.60 -6.86 -4.21
CA PHE A 90 0.35 -6.88 -5.64
C PHE A 90 0.17 -8.29 -6.18
N PHE A 91 -0.73 -8.41 -7.14
CA PHE A 91 -1.13 -9.70 -7.72
C PHE A 91 -1.15 -9.65 -9.24
N ARG A 92 -0.81 -10.78 -9.86
CA ARG A 92 -1.08 -11.06 -11.27
C ARG A 92 -2.18 -12.13 -11.35
N ILE A 93 -3.37 -11.70 -11.74
CA ILE A 93 -4.54 -12.58 -11.81
C ILE A 93 -4.86 -12.80 -13.30
N HIS A 94 -4.50 -13.97 -13.83
CA HIS A 94 -4.67 -14.32 -15.23
C HIS A 94 -4.10 -13.25 -16.19
N SER A 95 -2.96 -12.68 -15.82
CA SER A 95 -2.34 -11.56 -16.53
C SER A 95 -0.82 -11.69 -16.51
N ARG A 96 -0.16 -11.13 -17.53
CA ARG A 96 1.31 -11.01 -17.59
C ARG A 96 1.83 -9.88 -16.72
N HIS A 97 0.96 -8.97 -16.32
CA HIS A 97 1.29 -7.79 -15.52
C HIS A 97 0.51 -7.77 -14.23
N VAL A 98 0.99 -7.02 -13.26
CA VAL A 98 0.22 -6.70 -12.07
C VAL A 98 -1.08 -6.03 -12.48
N ASN A 99 -2.20 -6.60 -12.06
CA ASN A 99 -3.54 -6.12 -12.37
C ASN A 99 -4.46 -6.07 -11.15
N HIS A 100 -3.93 -6.38 -9.97
CA HIS A 100 -4.69 -6.30 -8.73
C HIS A 100 -3.79 -5.87 -7.57
N VAL A 101 -4.37 -5.16 -6.60
CA VAL A 101 -3.69 -4.63 -5.43
C VAL A 101 -4.62 -4.67 -4.22
N GLY A 102 -4.03 -4.89 -3.05
CA GLY A 102 -4.70 -4.76 -1.76
C GLY A 102 -3.84 -4.03 -0.76
N ILE A 103 -4.42 -3.66 0.36
CA ILE A 103 -3.77 -2.99 1.48
C ILE A 103 -3.56 -4.00 2.61
N TYR A 104 -2.30 -4.27 2.95
CA TYR A 104 -1.96 -5.20 4.03
C TYR A 104 -2.38 -4.64 5.39
N THR A 105 -3.00 -5.47 6.21
CA THR A 105 -3.51 -5.07 7.53
C THR A 105 -2.87 -5.81 8.69
N GLY A 106 -1.90 -6.68 8.41
CA GLY A 106 -1.25 -7.54 9.40
C GLY A 106 -1.83 -8.95 9.44
N GLY A 107 -1.14 -9.86 10.08
CA GLY A 107 -1.63 -11.24 10.28
C GLY A 107 -1.87 -12.03 8.99
N GLY A 108 -1.20 -11.71 7.90
CA GLY A 108 -1.38 -12.37 6.61
C GLY A 108 -2.67 -11.98 5.88
N ARG A 109 -3.33 -10.89 6.29
CA ARG A 109 -4.58 -10.41 5.72
C ARG A 109 -4.39 -9.07 5.00
N PHE A 110 -5.22 -8.84 4.01
CA PHE A 110 -5.27 -7.56 3.29
C PHE A 110 -6.73 -7.18 2.99
N ILE A 111 -6.96 -5.91 2.74
CA ILE A 111 -8.24 -5.36 2.30
C ILE A 111 -8.13 -5.00 0.82
N HIS A 112 -9.15 -5.32 0.04
CA HIS A 112 -9.20 -5.01 -1.38
C HIS A 112 -10.63 -4.81 -1.88
N ALA A 113 -10.75 -4.17 -3.05
CA ALA A 113 -11.97 -4.13 -3.83
C ALA A 113 -11.86 -5.21 -4.92
N PRO A 114 -12.52 -6.38 -4.78
CA PRO A 114 -12.17 -7.55 -5.57
C PRO A 114 -12.69 -7.48 -7.02
N ARG A 115 -13.97 -7.25 -7.25
CA ARG A 115 -14.59 -7.22 -8.58
C ARG A 115 -16.03 -6.75 -8.54
N SER A 116 -16.61 -6.51 -9.74
CA SER A 116 -18.02 -6.12 -9.90
C SER A 116 -18.97 -7.08 -9.18
N GLY A 117 -19.96 -6.53 -8.51
CA GLY A 117 -20.96 -7.27 -7.74
C GLY A 117 -20.53 -7.62 -6.32
N GLU A 118 -19.28 -7.38 -5.97
CA GLU A 118 -18.75 -7.62 -4.62
C GLU A 118 -18.46 -6.30 -3.89
N THR A 119 -18.07 -6.40 -2.65
CA THR A 119 -17.73 -5.24 -1.79
C THR A 119 -16.28 -5.30 -1.37
N VAL A 120 -15.76 -4.16 -0.92
CA VAL A 120 -14.46 -4.11 -0.23
C VAL A 120 -14.47 -5.10 0.92
N SER A 121 -13.50 -5.98 0.95
CA SER A 121 -13.45 -7.13 1.85
C SER A 121 -12.02 -7.55 2.16
N TYR A 122 -11.88 -8.44 3.14
CA TYR A 122 -10.60 -9.05 3.49
C TYR A 122 -10.25 -10.19 2.54
N GLY A 123 -8.97 -10.29 2.19
CA GLY A 123 -8.37 -11.44 1.53
C GLY A 123 -7.27 -12.06 2.39
N ASN A 124 -6.87 -13.27 2.04
CA ASN A 124 -5.81 -14.00 2.71
C ASN A 124 -4.57 -14.08 1.81
N LEU A 125 -3.42 -13.64 2.35
CA LEU A 125 -2.15 -13.59 1.63
C LEU A 125 -1.35 -14.88 1.77
N THR A 126 -1.62 -15.68 2.80
CA THR A 126 -0.80 -16.84 3.16
C THR A 126 -1.29 -18.15 2.58
N THR A 127 -2.55 -18.24 2.20
CA THR A 127 -3.17 -19.45 1.63
C THR A 127 -4.19 -19.09 0.57
N GLY A 128 -4.53 -20.06 -0.28
CA GLY A 128 -5.65 -20.00 -1.21
C GLY A 128 -5.36 -19.19 -2.49
N TYR A 129 -6.44 -18.63 -3.04
CA TYR A 129 -6.44 -18.04 -4.36
C TYR A 129 -5.46 -16.87 -4.49
N TYR A 130 -5.52 -15.89 -3.59
CA TYR A 130 -4.66 -14.71 -3.67
C TYR A 130 -3.20 -15.03 -3.37
N HIS A 131 -2.93 -15.98 -2.48
CA HIS A 131 -1.56 -16.44 -2.23
C HIS A 131 -0.89 -16.96 -3.52
N LYS A 132 -1.62 -17.71 -4.34
CA LYS A 132 -1.10 -18.24 -5.61
C LYS A 132 -0.79 -17.17 -6.66
N HIS A 133 -1.45 -16.02 -6.58
CA HIS A 133 -1.29 -14.91 -7.53
C HIS A 133 -0.45 -13.75 -6.98
N PHE A 134 -0.01 -13.84 -5.75
CA PHE A 134 0.82 -12.82 -5.10
C PHE A 134 2.21 -12.75 -5.75
N VAL A 135 2.65 -11.54 -6.10
CA VAL A 135 3.92 -11.34 -6.80
C VAL A 135 4.86 -10.34 -6.11
N GLY A 136 4.42 -9.64 -5.10
CA GLY A 136 5.27 -8.72 -4.37
C GLY A 136 4.50 -7.67 -3.61
N ALA A 137 5.23 -6.89 -2.82
CA ALA A 137 4.68 -5.83 -1.99
C ALA A 137 5.49 -4.55 -2.15
N GLY A 138 4.87 -3.43 -1.80
CA GLY A 138 5.50 -2.12 -1.86
C GLY A 138 4.95 -1.15 -0.84
N ARG A 139 5.70 -0.10 -0.60
CA ARG A 139 5.43 0.91 0.42
C ARG A 139 5.60 2.30 -0.15
N PHE A 140 4.62 3.17 0.09
CA PHE A 140 4.70 4.60 -0.21
C PHE A 140 4.80 5.46 1.04
N TRP A 141 4.31 4.96 2.17
CA TRP A 141 4.45 5.68 3.43
C TRP A 141 5.91 5.64 3.89
N ASN A 142 6.34 6.74 4.49
CA ASN A 142 7.66 6.86 5.07
C ASN A 142 7.53 7.51 6.43
N SER A 143 8.33 7.08 7.37
CA SER A 143 8.35 7.58 8.72
C SER A 143 8.99 8.96 8.84
N SER A 144 9.72 9.45 7.83
CA SER A 144 10.57 10.64 7.98
C SER A 144 10.51 11.69 6.88
N ALA A 145 9.77 11.50 5.77
CA ALA A 145 9.63 12.55 4.75
C ALA A 145 8.37 12.36 3.90
N PRO A 146 7.67 13.44 3.52
CA PRO A 146 6.61 13.35 2.53
C PRO A 146 7.22 12.97 1.18
N THR A 147 6.80 11.83 0.64
CA THR A 147 7.15 11.48 -0.73
C THR A 147 6.31 12.34 -1.66
N THR A 148 6.93 13.35 -2.23
CA THR A 148 6.30 14.12 -3.30
C THR A 148 6.35 13.28 -4.57
N TYR A 149 5.26 12.59 -4.87
CA TYR A 149 5.02 12.05 -6.19
C TYR A 149 4.76 13.23 -7.14
N VAL A 150 5.60 13.36 -8.14
CA VAL A 150 5.38 14.30 -9.25
C VAL A 150 4.79 13.48 -10.40
N PRO A 151 3.48 13.63 -10.71
CA PRO A 151 2.92 12.96 -11.88
C PRO A 151 3.64 13.43 -13.13
N SER A 152 4.07 12.48 -13.97
CA SER A 152 4.63 12.79 -15.26
C SER A 152 3.57 13.51 -16.10
N PRO A 153 3.91 14.61 -16.76
CA PRO A 153 2.99 15.25 -17.70
C PRO A 153 2.67 14.28 -18.84
N HIS A 154 1.38 14.13 -19.12
CA HIS A 154 0.88 13.37 -20.26
C HIS A 154 1.25 14.03 -21.56
#